data_133cbc06daf1c00e6dd3dc9dd27cdc22
#
_entry.id   133cbc06daf1c00e6dd3dc9dd27cdc22
#
_cell.length_a   1.000
_cell.length_b   1.000
_cell.length_c   1.000
_cell.angle_alpha   90.00
_cell.angle_beta   90.00
_cell.angle_gamma   90.00
#
_symmetry.space_group_name_H-M   'P 1'
#
loop_
_entity.id
_entity.type
_entity.pdbx_description
1 polymer ?
#
loop_
_entity_poly.entity_id
_entity_poly.type
_entity_poly.pdbx_seq_one_letter_code
_entity_poly.pdbx_strand_id
1 'polypeptide(L)'
;GHTADSVSLVLDDAVLTGDTILGAGSTVLDGKDGDLGDYLASLDRLQQLGEGRVALPGHGPDQPDTAVLARAYRAHREQRLDQVRAALDVLGPDATPMKVVRHVYADVDKTLWPAARMSVKAQLTYLRG
;
A
#
# COMPACT_ATOMS: atom_id res chain seq x y z
N GLY A 1 4.38 7.07 5.92
CA GLY A 1 3.22 6.20 6.11
C GLY A 1 2.14 6.41 5.06
N HIS A 2 0.90 6.37 5.48
CA HIS A 2 -0.26 6.64 4.62
C HIS A 2 -0.22 8.05 3.98
N THR A 3 0.21 9.02 4.76
CA THR A 3 0.53 10.38 4.31
C THR A 3 1.94 10.77 4.77
N ALA A 4 2.47 11.89 4.26
CA ALA A 4 3.81 12.34 4.60
C ALA A 4 3.97 12.70 6.09
N ASP A 5 2.89 13.14 6.74
CA ASP A 5 2.83 13.49 8.16
C ASP A 5 2.32 12.36 9.07
N SER A 6 2.05 11.18 8.52
CA SER A 6 1.62 10.02 9.31
C SER A 6 2.71 9.58 10.27
N VAL A 7 2.32 9.31 11.51
CA VAL A 7 3.20 8.76 12.55
C VAL A 7 2.63 7.47 13.10
N SER A 8 3.53 6.59 13.54
CA SER A 8 3.17 5.40 14.33
C SER A 8 3.85 5.51 15.69
N LEU A 9 3.14 5.12 16.74
CA LEU A 9 3.65 5.13 18.12
C LEU A 9 3.94 3.70 18.56
N VAL A 10 5.19 3.43 18.90
CA VAL A 10 5.64 2.11 19.39
C VAL A 10 5.66 2.13 20.91
N LEU A 11 4.86 1.26 21.51
CA LEU A 11 4.78 1.01 22.95
C LEU A 11 5.42 -0.35 23.25
N ASP A 12 5.54 -0.71 24.54
CA ASP A 12 6.18 -1.97 24.96
C ASP A 12 5.48 -3.20 24.36
N ASP A 13 4.15 -3.21 24.30
CA ASP A 13 3.32 -4.35 23.88
C ASP A 13 2.38 -4.04 22.72
N ALA A 14 2.40 -2.84 22.19
CA ALA A 14 1.51 -2.41 21.11
C ALA A 14 2.16 -1.39 20.18
N VAL A 15 1.61 -1.26 18.97
CA VAL A 15 1.92 -0.19 18.02
C VAL A 15 0.62 0.47 17.59
N LEU A 16 0.53 1.79 17.76
CA LEU A 16 -0.54 2.57 17.16
C LEU A 16 -0.12 2.88 15.72
N THR A 17 -0.80 2.26 14.77
CA THR A 17 -0.39 2.31 13.35
C THR A 17 -1.10 3.39 12.54
N GLY A 18 -2.09 4.08 13.14
CA GLY A 18 -2.92 5.04 12.40
C GLY A 18 -3.55 4.39 11.17
N ASP A 19 -3.45 5.05 10.03
CA ASP A 19 -3.94 4.53 8.75
C ASP A 19 -2.83 3.94 7.86
N THR A 20 -1.62 3.78 8.36
CA THR A 20 -0.53 3.10 7.64
C THR A 20 -0.84 1.62 7.48
N ILE A 21 -1.31 0.98 8.55
CA ILE A 21 -1.86 -0.38 8.53
C ILE A 21 -3.25 -0.33 9.16
N LEU A 22 -4.25 -0.85 8.44
CA LEU A 22 -5.62 -0.93 8.91
C LEU A 22 -5.89 -2.30 9.53
N GLY A 23 -6.92 -2.39 10.38
CA GLY A 23 -7.38 -3.66 10.93
C GLY A 23 -8.07 -4.55 9.90
N ALA A 24 -8.55 -3.98 8.81
CA ALA A 24 -9.13 -4.68 7.66
C ALA A 24 -8.99 -3.81 6.41
N GLY A 25 -8.89 -4.46 5.26
CA GLY A 25 -8.74 -3.78 3.97
C GLY A 25 -7.35 -3.25 3.70
N SER A 26 -7.21 -2.42 2.69
CA SER A 26 -5.96 -1.79 2.26
C SER A 26 -6.03 -0.29 2.42
N THR A 27 -4.94 0.33 2.85
CA THR A 27 -4.86 1.78 2.85
C THR A 27 -4.70 2.33 1.43
N VAL A 28 -5.32 3.45 1.14
CA VAL A 28 -5.19 4.16 -0.14
C VAL A 28 -4.02 5.13 -0.04
N LEU A 29 -3.18 5.16 -1.07
CA LEU A 29 -2.13 6.15 -1.23
C LEU A 29 -2.61 7.19 -2.24
N ASP A 30 -2.82 8.40 -1.77
CA ASP A 30 -3.10 9.54 -2.62
C ASP A 30 -1.77 10.09 -3.13
N GLY A 31 -1.44 9.95 -4.36
CA GLY A 31 -0.15 10.38 -4.94
C GLY A 31 0.21 11.86 -4.76
N LYS A 32 -0.56 12.62 -3.99
CA LYS A 32 -0.24 14.00 -3.59
C LYS A 32 0.47 14.06 -2.24
N ASP A 33 0.03 13.26 -1.27
CA ASP A 33 0.54 13.25 0.10
C ASP A 33 1.21 11.95 0.51
N GLY A 34 1.16 10.92 -0.34
CA GLY A 34 1.73 9.61 -0.05
C GLY A 34 2.63 9.13 -1.19
N ASP A 35 3.89 8.88 -0.89
CA ASP A 35 4.84 8.22 -1.77
C ASP A 35 4.87 6.72 -1.49
N LEU A 36 4.82 5.89 -2.54
CA LEU A 36 4.81 4.44 -2.38
C LEU A 36 6.13 3.92 -1.80
N GLY A 37 7.26 4.50 -2.18
CA GLY A 37 8.57 4.12 -1.64
C GLY A 37 8.67 4.39 -0.14
N ASP A 38 8.23 5.55 0.31
CA ASP A 38 8.18 5.92 1.73
C ASP A 38 7.20 5.02 2.50
N TYR A 39 6.07 4.67 1.88
CA TYR A 39 5.11 3.74 2.46
C TYR A 39 5.71 2.34 2.66
N LEU A 40 6.40 1.81 1.64
CA LEU A 40 7.07 0.51 1.73
C LEU A 40 8.17 0.52 2.81
N ALA A 41 8.95 1.59 2.89
CA ALA A 41 9.94 1.76 3.95
C ALA A 41 9.29 1.81 5.34
N SER A 42 8.14 2.43 5.48
CA SER A 42 7.36 2.43 6.74
C SER A 42 6.88 1.04 7.12
N LEU A 43 6.43 0.23 6.16
CA LEU A 43 6.06 -1.17 6.40
C LEU A 43 7.27 -2.00 6.86
N ASP A 44 8.43 -1.80 6.25
CA ASP A 44 9.67 -2.49 6.65
C ASP A 44 10.05 -2.13 8.11
N ARG A 45 9.94 -0.87 8.50
CA ARG A 45 10.18 -0.43 9.87
C ARG A 45 9.16 -1.01 10.85
N LEU A 46 7.88 -1.04 10.50
CA LEU A 46 6.83 -1.64 11.34
C LEU A 46 7.03 -3.16 11.48
N GLN A 47 7.54 -3.82 10.46
CA GLN A 47 7.91 -5.23 10.55
C GLN A 47 9.05 -5.45 11.55
N GLN A 48 10.07 -4.60 11.55
CA GLN A 48 11.21 -4.70 12.47
C GLN A 48 10.84 -4.37 13.92
N LEU A 49 10.04 -3.33 14.12
CA LEU A 49 9.70 -2.80 15.45
C LEU A 49 8.46 -3.45 16.05
N GLY A 50 7.62 -4.06 15.24
CA GLY A 50 6.30 -4.54 15.64
C GLY A 50 6.23 -5.99 16.08
N GLU A 51 7.34 -6.74 16.08
CA GLU A 51 7.34 -8.15 16.45
C GLU A 51 6.83 -8.36 17.87
N GLY A 52 5.82 -9.21 18.03
CA GLY A 52 5.18 -9.51 19.31
C GLY A 52 4.33 -8.37 19.87
N ARG A 53 4.12 -7.28 19.14
CA ARG A 53 3.30 -6.14 19.55
C ARG A 53 1.95 -6.15 18.84
N VAL A 54 0.88 -5.93 19.59
CA VAL A 54 -0.48 -5.76 19.05
C VAL A 54 -0.53 -4.52 18.15
N ALA A 55 -1.16 -4.63 17.00
CA ALA A 55 -1.43 -3.48 16.14
C ALA A 55 -2.76 -2.84 16.55
N LEU A 56 -2.73 -1.55 16.84
CA LEU A 56 -3.88 -0.71 17.15
C LEU A 56 -4.07 0.29 16.01
N PRO A 57 -4.85 -0.06 14.97
CA PRO A 57 -5.03 0.79 13.80
C PRO A 57 -6.01 1.94 14.05
N GLY A 58 -5.97 2.95 13.20
CA GLY A 58 -6.94 4.05 13.22
C GLY A 58 -8.35 3.62 12.80
N HIS A 59 -8.43 2.59 11.96
CA HIS A 59 -9.69 1.99 11.46
C HIS A 59 -9.60 0.47 11.43
N GLY A 60 -10.70 -0.18 11.76
CA GLY A 60 -10.80 -1.64 11.81
C GLY A 60 -10.36 -2.24 13.15
N PRO A 61 -10.46 -3.56 13.29
CA PRO A 61 -10.14 -4.26 14.53
C PRO A 61 -8.64 -4.28 14.81
N ASP A 62 -8.28 -4.44 16.10
CA ASP A 62 -6.91 -4.70 16.53
C ASP A 62 -6.40 -6.01 15.91
N GLN A 63 -5.09 -6.10 15.69
CA GLN A 63 -4.44 -7.28 15.16
C GLN A 63 -3.35 -7.76 16.12
N PRO A 64 -3.20 -9.08 16.29
CA PRO A 64 -2.38 -9.65 17.36
C PRO A 64 -0.87 -9.41 17.20
N ASP A 65 -0.36 -9.24 15.99
CA ASP A 65 1.07 -9.03 15.73
C ASP A 65 1.27 -8.05 14.57
N THR A 66 1.86 -6.91 14.90
CA THR A 66 2.14 -5.83 13.94
C THR A 66 3.13 -6.26 12.86
N ALA A 67 4.16 -7.04 13.19
CA ALA A 67 5.16 -7.48 12.22
C ALA A 67 4.56 -8.42 11.17
N VAL A 68 3.71 -9.36 11.61
CA VAL A 68 3.00 -10.27 10.70
C VAL A 68 2.09 -9.49 9.76
N LEU A 69 1.35 -8.52 10.29
CA LEU A 69 0.46 -7.69 9.50
C LEU A 69 1.23 -6.80 8.51
N ALA A 70 2.32 -6.17 8.94
CA ALA A 70 3.18 -5.36 8.07
C ALA A 70 3.77 -6.19 6.92
N ARG A 71 4.19 -7.41 7.20
CA ARG A 71 4.67 -8.35 6.17
C ARG A 71 3.60 -8.70 5.15
N ALA A 72 2.37 -8.94 5.60
CA ALA A 72 1.25 -9.24 4.70
C ALA A 72 0.91 -8.04 3.80
N TYR A 73 0.89 -6.83 4.34
CA TYR A 73 0.71 -5.59 3.58
C TYR A 73 1.83 -5.38 2.56
N ARG A 74 3.07 -5.62 2.96
CA ARG A 74 4.24 -5.55 2.07
C ARG A 74 4.10 -6.50 0.88
N ALA A 75 3.78 -7.77 1.16
CA ALA A 75 3.60 -8.78 0.12
C ALA A 75 2.47 -8.42 -0.85
N HIS A 76 1.35 -7.91 -0.35
CA HIS A 76 0.24 -7.46 -1.18
C HIS A 76 0.65 -6.30 -2.10
N ARG A 77 1.42 -5.32 -1.60
CA ARG A 77 1.93 -4.21 -2.42
C ARG A 77 2.89 -4.70 -3.51
N GLU A 78 3.80 -5.63 -3.20
CA GLU A 78 4.70 -6.20 -4.21
C GLU A 78 3.93 -6.98 -5.28
N GLN A 79 2.93 -7.75 -4.89
CA GLN A 79 2.07 -8.45 -5.86
C GLN A 79 1.38 -7.46 -6.83
N ARG A 80 0.91 -6.33 -6.30
CA ARG A 80 0.31 -5.28 -7.15
C ARG A 80 1.34 -4.63 -8.07
N LEU A 81 2.56 -4.38 -7.60
CA LEU A 81 3.64 -3.87 -8.44
C LEU A 81 4.00 -4.85 -9.56
N ASP A 82 4.02 -6.16 -9.27
CA ASP A 82 4.29 -7.18 -10.29
C ASP A 82 3.20 -7.21 -11.38
N GLN A 83 1.94 -7.00 -11.01
CA GLN A 83 0.86 -6.88 -11.99
C GLN A 83 1.05 -5.67 -12.90
N VAL A 84 1.52 -4.54 -12.37
CA VAL A 84 1.81 -3.34 -13.17
C VAL A 84 3.04 -3.57 -14.06
N ARG A 85 4.09 -4.19 -13.55
CA ARG A 85 5.28 -4.56 -14.36
C ARG A 85 4.86 -5.43 -15.56
N ALA A 86 4.08 -6.48 -15.31
CA ALA A 86 3.58 -7.35 -16.37
C ALA A 86 2.72 -6.60 -17.40
N ALA A 87 1.89 -5.66 -16.93
CA ALA A 87 1.11 -4.81 -17.84
C ALA A 87 2.00 -3.92 -18.71
N LEU A 88 3.07 -3.35 -18.17
CA LEU A 88 4.02 -2.54 -18.92
C LEU A 88 4.78 -3.36 -19.97
N ASP A 89 5.07 -4.63 -19.70
CA ASP A 89 5.69 -5.55 -20.69
C ASP A 89 4.78 -5.75 -21.91
N VAL A 90 3.47 -5.74 -21.71
CA VAL A 90 2.47 -5.88 -22.80
C VAL A 90 2.15 -4.55 -23.48
N LEU A 91 1.95 -3.49 -22.70
CA LEU A 91 1.45 -2.19 -23.18
C LEU A 91 2.54 -1.22 -23.62
N GLY A 92 3.79 -1.49 -23.21
CA GLY A 92 4.93 -0.60 -23.38
C GLY A 92 5.25 0.23 -22.13
N PRO A 93 6.52 0.68 -21.98
CA PRO A 93 7.00 1.34 -20.77
C PRO A 93 6.34 2.70 -20.50
N ASP A 94 5.79 3.34 -21.51
CA ASP A 94 5.16 4.67 -21.43
C ASP A 94 3.63 4.61 -21.31
N ALA A 95 3.07 3.43 -21.01
CA ALA A 95 1.63 3.27 -20.87
C ALA A 95 1.05 4.22 -19.82
N THR A 96 -0.08 4.86 -20.16
CA THR A 96 -0.78 5.75 -19.25
C THR A 96 -1.43 4.99 -18.09
N PRO A 97 -1.65 5.61 -16.91
CA PRO A 97 -2.35 4.97 -15.81
C PRO A 97 -3.68 4.33 -16.23
N MET A 98 -4.46 5.00 -17.07
CA MET A 98 -5.76 4.45 -17.51
C MET A 98 -5.61 3.24 -18.44
N LYS A 99 -4.57 3.18 -19.27
CA LYS A 99 -4.28 1.99 -20.07
C LYS A 99 -3.96 0.78 -19.19
N VAL A 100 -3.16 1.00 -18.16
CA VAL A 100 -2.82 -0.03 -17.17
C VAL A 100 -4.06 -0.48 -16.40
N VAL A 101 -4.90 0.46 -15.95
CA VAL A 101 -6.18 0.13 -15.28
C VAL A 101 -7.06 -0.74 -16.16
N ARG A 102 -7.25 -0.39 -17.43
CA ARG A 102 -8.06 -1.17 -18.38
C ARG A 102 -7.53 -2.57 -18.59
N HIS A 103 -6.22 -2.77 -18.51
CA HIS A 103 -5.58 -4.06 -18.65
C HIS A 103 -5.66 -4.91 -17.39
N VAL A 104 -5.29 -4.34 -16.24
CA VAL A 104 -5.19 -5.07 -14.95
C VAL A 104 -6.57 -5.26 -14.30
N TYR A 105 -7.46 -4.29 -14.44
CA TYR A 105 -8.76 -4.23 -13.77
C TYR A 105 -9.93 -4.38 -14.73
N ALA A 106 -9.72 -5.09 -15.86
CA ALA A 106 -10.76 -5.29 -16.89
C ALA A 106 -12.05 -5.91 -16.33
N ASP A 107 -11.91 -6.85 -15.38
CA ASP A 107 -13.02 -7.58 -14.76
C ASP A 107 -13.58 -6.90 -13.50
N VAL A 108 -13.05 -5.74 -13.13
CA VAL A 108 -13.47 -4.98 -11.95
C VAL A 108 -14.51 -3.95 -12.36
N ASP A 109 -15.50 -3.72 -11.50
CA ASP A 109 -16.54 -2.70 -11.71
C ASP A 109 -15.89 -1.34 -12.01
N LYS A 110 -16.35 -0.71 -13.09
CA LYS A 110 -15.81 0.58 -13.55
C LYS A 110 -15.97 1.72 -12.54
N THR A 111 -16.89 1.60 -11.60
CA THR A 111 -17.07 2.57 -10.50
C THR A 111 -15.84 2.62 -9.58
N LEU A 112 -15.04 1.55 -9.54
CA LEU A 112 -13.80 1.45 -8.76
C LEU A 112 -12.56 1.91 -9.55
N TRP A 113 -12.68 2.16 -10.85
CA TRP A 113 -11.56 2.56 -11.70
C TRP A 113 -10.90 3.88 -11.32
N PRO A 114 -11.61 4.93 -10.85
CA PRO A 114 -10.95 6.15 -10.35
C PRO A 114 -9.97 5.87 -9.21
N ALA A 115 -10.36 5.05 -8.24
CA ALA A 115 -9.47 4.65 -7.12
C ALA A 115 -8.30 3.77 -7.63
N ALA A 116 -8.58 2.83 -8.53
CA ALA A 116 -7.55 2.00 -9.17
C ALA A 116 -6.55 2.86 -9.95
N ARG A 117 -7.02 3.90 -10.65
CA ARG A 117 -6.15 4.83 -11.39
C ARG A 117 -5.21 5.59 -10.46
N MET A 118 -5.66 6.03 -9.29
CA MET A 118 -4.81 6.68 -8.29
C MET A 118 -3.71 5.74 -7.81
N SER A 119 -4.06 4.51 -7.48
CA SER A 119 -3.10 3.48 -7.06
C SER A 119 -2.09 3.16 -8.16
N VAL A 120 -2.54 2.96 -9.39
CA VAL A 120 -1.68 2.71 -10.55
C VAL A 120 -0.74 3.88 -10.81
N LYS A 121 -1.22 5.12 -10.68
CA LYS A 121 -0.38 6.31 -10.84
C LYS A 121 0.77 6.32 -9.83
N ALA A 122 0.51 6.03 -8.55
CA ALA A 122 1.53 5.93 -7.52
C ALA A 122 2.54 4.80 -7.82
N GLN A 123 2.04 3.64 -8.27
CA GLN A 123 2.87 2.50 -8.66
C GLN A 123 3.77 2.81 -9.87
N LEU A 124 3.23 3.46 -10.90
CA LEU A 124 4.01 3.87 -12.08
C LEU A 124 5.08 4.91 -11.71
N THR A 125 4.75 5.88 -10.86
CA THR A 125 5.73 6.85 -10.35
C THR A 125 6.88 6.14 -9.63
N TYR A 126 6.57 5.19 -8.76
CA TYR A 126 7.56 4.38 -8.06
C TYR A 126 8.43 3.55 -9.01
N LEU A 127 7.83 2.85 -9.98
CA LEU A 127 8.55 1.98 -10.92
C LEU A 127 9.42 2.76 -11.91
N ARG A 128 9.04 3.98 -12.24
CA ARG A 128 9.80 4.86 -13.17
C ARG A 128 10.90 5.67 -12.47
N GLY A 129 11.00 5.54 -11.18
CA GLY A 129 12.01 6.21 -10.35
C GLY A 129 11.71 7.62 -10.09
#